data_28ee019bd53d5cddf4a5355cc08333a5
#
_entry.id   28ee019bd53d5cddf4a5355cc08333a5
#
_cell.length_a   1.000
_cell.length_b   1.000
_cell.length_c   1.000
_cell.angle_alpha   90.00
_cell.angle_beta   90.00
_cell.angle_gamma   90.00
#
_symmetry.space_group_name_H-M   'P 1'
#
loop_
_entity.id
_entity.type
_entity.pdbx_description
1 polymer ?
#
loop_
_entity_poly.entity_id
_entity_poly.type
_entity_poly.pdbx_seq_one_letter_code
_entity_poly.pdbx_strand_id
1 'polypeptide(L)'
;AGYINLLDESGLLCGLQKFSVDMARRRASIPKLQVYNNALKMVYSPLTFEQAILNRKAWGRIFESGIGAYLVSQAFVHRFEVFYWRERDDEVDFVLRKKGSVVAIEVKSNAEKRTEGLDKFRKLFNPQSAFIVGGGGISAEDFLSMDLRKLFSVY
;
A
#
# COMPACT_ATOMS: atom_id res chain seq x y z
N ALA A 1 -4.55 -11.36 -17.76
CA ALA A 1 -3.16 -11.45 -17.26
C ALA A 1 -2.19 -10.69 -18.17
N GLY A 2 -2.31 -10.78 -19.52
CA GLY A 2 -1.35 -10.21 -20.47
C GLY A 2 -1.15 -8.69 -20.35
N TYR A 3 -2.21 -7.90 -20.30
CA TYR A 3 -2.10 -6.43 -20.27
C TYR A 3 -1.48 -5.88 -18.98
N ILE A 4 -1.81 -6.47 -17.83
CA ILE A 4 -1.21 -6.01 -16.55
C ILE A 4 0.29 -6.29 -16.55
N ASN A 5 0.72 -7.45 -17.03
CA ASN A 5 2.14 -7.79 -17.15
C ASN A 5 2.89 -6.83 -18.08
N LEU A 6 2.29 -6.48 -19.23
CA LEU A 6 2.87 -5.53 -20.17
C LEU A 6 3.04 -4.13 -19.56
N LEU A 7 2.04 -3.68 -18.80
CA LEU A 7 2.08 -2.38 -18.10
C LEU A 7 3.08 -2.40 -16.94
N ASP A 8 3.25 -3.55 -16.28
CA ASP A 8 4.24 -3.75 -15.22
C ASP A 8 5.67 -3.73 -15.80
N GLU A 9 5.94 -4.49 -16.85
CA GLU A 9 7.21 -4.48 -17.58
C GLU A 9 7.57 -3.09 -18.14
N SER A 10 6.55 -2.30 -18.49
CA SER A 10 6.71 -0.91 -18.96
C SER A 10 6.94 0.08 -17.81
N GLY A 11 6.87 -0.34 -16.54
CA GLY A 11 7.01 0.53 -15.38
C GLY A 11 5.86 1.53 -15.18
N LEU A 12 4.68 1.25 -15.75
CA LEU A 12 3.51 2.14 -15.63
C LEU A 12 2.65 1.80 -14.42
N LEU A 13 2.30 0.52 -14.27
CA LEU A 13 1.54 0.03 -13.11
C LEU A 13 1.79 -1.45 -12.86
N CYS A 14 1.65 -1.88 -11.62
CA CYS A 14 1.70 -3.29 -11.24
C CYS A 14 0.38 -3.75 -10.60
N GLY A 15 0.20 -5.05 -10.53
CA GLY A 15 -0.90 -5.70 -9.85
C GLY A 15 -0.47 -6.25 -8.49
N LEU A 16 -0.78 -5.55 -7.40
CA LEU A 16 -0.53 -6.05 -6.06
C LEU A 16 -1.41 -7.27 -5.79
N GLN A 17 -0.78 -8.37 -5.41
CA GLN A 17 -1.49 -9.60 -5.06
C GLN A 17 -2.10 -9.48 -3.65
N LYS A 18 -3.16 -10.23 -3.40
CA LYS A 18 -3.72 -10.35 -2.05
C LYS A 18 -2.76 -11.10 -1.14
N PHE A 19 -2.47 -10.55 0.04
CA PHE A 19 -1.73 -11.26 1.08
C PHE A 19 -2.58 -12.41 1.61
N SER A 20 -2.06 -13.63 1.54
CA SER A 20 -2.68 -14.83 2.08
C SER A 20 -1.61 -15.88 2.36
N VAL A 21 -1.80 -16.65 3.43
CA VAL A 21 -1.00 -17.85 3.69
C VAL A 21 -1.36 -18.95 2.67
N ASP A 22 -2.61 -18.99 2.25
CA ASP A 22 -3.10 -19.93 1.26
C ASP A 22 -2.81 -19.44 -0.17
N MET A 23 -1.95 -20.19 -0.86
CA MET A 23 -1.55 -19.92 -2.25
C MET A 23 -2.71 -19.97 -3.25
N ALA A 24 -3.70 -20.84 -3.03
CA ALA A 24 -4.86 -20.95 -3.90
C ALA A 24 -5.74 -19.70 -3.81
N ARG A 25 -6.02 -19.23 -2.60
CA ARG A 25 -6.75 -17.98 -2.36
C ARG A 25 -6.03 -16.76 -2.93
N ARG A 26 -4.71 -16.75 -2.85
CA ARG A 26 -3.89 -15.67 -3.42
C ARG A 26 -4.05 -15.59 -4.94
N ARG A 27 -3.98 -16.73 -5.65
CA ARG A 27 -4.12 -16.80 -7.12
C ARG A 27 -5.52 -16.49 -7.62
N ALA A 28 -6.55 -16.78 -6.83
CA ALA A 28 -7.95 -16.53 -7.18
C ALA A 28 -8.39 -15.07 -6.93
N SER A 29 -7.55 -14.24 -6.30
CA SER A 29 -7.89 -12.86 -5.95
C SER A 29 -7.61 -11.91 -7.10
N ILE A 30 -8.50 -10.90 -7.28
CA ILE A 30 -8.26 -9.81 -8.24
C ILE A 30 -7.13 -8.92 -7.73
N PRO A 31 -6.08 -8.69 -8.51
CA PRO A 31 -4.99 -7.80 -8.10
C PRO A 31 -5.48 -6.35 -7.88
N LYS A 32 -4.96 -5.68 -6.84
CA LYS A 32 -5.13 -4.24 -6.65
C LYS A 32 -4.13 -3.51 -7.56
N LEU A 33 -4.62 -2.67 -8.45
CA LEU A 33 -3.76 -1.93 -9.38
C LEU A 33 -3.05 -0.79 -8.65
N GLN A 34 -1.73 -0.70 -8.83
CA GLN A 34 -0.87 0.33 -8.26
C GLN A 34 0.02 0.94 -9.34
N VAL A 35 -0.04 2.26 -9.52
CA VAL A 35 0.88 2.97 -10.43
C VAL A 35 2.28 3.09 -9.82
N TYR A 36 3.31 3.03 -10.65
CA TYR A 36 4.69 3.27 -10.23
C TYR A 36 4.98 4.75 -10.01
N ASN A 37 4.30 5.62 -10.74
CA ASN A 37 4.42 7.07 -10.61
C ASN A 37 3.05 7.70 -10.47
N ASN A 38 2.79 8.30 -9.31
CA ASN A 38 1.50 8.91 -9.00
C ASN A 38 1.19 10.14 -9.88
N ALA A 39 2.20 10.80 -10.47
CA ALA A 39 2.00 11.90 -11.40
C ALA A 39 1.24 11.46 -12.66
N LEU A 40 1.46 10.23 -13.15
CA LEU A 40 0.71 9.68 -14.28
C LEU A 40 -0.80 9.61 -14.01
N LYS A 41 -1.17 9.26 -12.78
CA LYS A 41 -2.58 9.23 -12.36
C LYS A 41 -3.18 10.64 -12.33
N MET A 42 -2.40 11.65 -11.96
CA MET A 42 -2.85 13.03 -11.89
C MET A 42 -3.06 13.66 -13.26
N VAL A 43 -2.25 13.29 -14.27
CA VAL A 43 -2.42 13.78 -15.65
C VAL A 43 -3.80 13.46 -16.22
N TYR A 44 -4.35 12.31 -15.87
CA TYR A 44 -5.69 11.88 -16.31
C TYR A 44 -6.79 12.18 -15.30
N SER A 45 -6.48 12.91 -14.22
CA SER A 45 -7.48 13.32 -13.24
C SER A 45 -8.35 14.45 -13.81
N PRO A 46 -9.69 14.39 -13.66
CA PRO A 46 -10.56 15.50 -14.01
C PRO A 46 -10.49 16.67 -12.99
N LEU A 47 -9.79 16.47 -11.87
CA LEU A 47 -9.66 17.45 -10.78
C LEU A 47 -8.31 18.16 -10.87
N THR A 48 -8.31 19.48 -10.65
CA THR A 48 -7.07 20.19 -10.34
C THR A 48 -6.54 19.78 -8.97
N PHE A 49 -5.30 20.15 -8.66
CA PHE A 49 -4.69 19.84 -7.35
C PHE A 49 -5.50 20.47 -6.21
N GLU A 50 -5.92 21.72 -6.35
CA GLU A 50 -6.73 22.44 -5.36
C GLU A 50 -8.09 21.77 -5.15
N GLN A 51 -8.75 21.36 -6.22
CA GLN A 51 -10.01 20.63 -6.14
C GLN A 51 -9.83 19.24 -5.48
N ALA A 52 -8.73 18.58 -5.77
CA ALA A 52 -8.44 17.26 -5.20
C ALA A 52 -8.22 17.34 -3.68
N ILE A 53 -7.49 18.35 -3.18
CA ILE A 53 -7.28 18.57 -1.73
C ILE A 53 -8.61 18.81 -1.01
N LEU A 54 -9.51 19.57 -1.60
CA LEU A 54 -10.83 19.85 -1.01
C LEU A 54 -11.78 18.66 -1.05
N ASN A 55 -11.54 17.69 -1.94
CA ASN A 55 -12.32 16.47 -2.05
C ASN A 55 -11.69 15.35 -1.21
N ARG A 56 -12.17 15.15 0.01
CA ARG A 56 -11.61 14.15 0.96
C ARG A 56 -11.43 12.74 0.34
N LYS A 57 -12.39 12.29 -0.46
CA LYS A 57 -12.34 10.97 -1.10
C LYS A 57 -11.28 10.90 -2.21
N ALA A 58 -11.19 11.94 -3.04
CA ALA A 58 -10.18 12.03 -4.08
C ALA A 58 -8.78 12.12 -3.46
N TRP A 59 -8.62 13.01 -2.47
CA TRP A 59 -7.37 13.18 -1.76
C TRP A 59 -6.88 11.90 -1.08
N GLY A 60 -7.78 11.17 -0.39
CA GLY A 60 -7.47 9.88 0.22
C GLY A 60 -6.89 8.88 -0.79
N ARG A 61 -7.51 8.77 -1.96
CA ARG A 61 -7.05 7.88 -3.03
C ARG A 61 -5.72 8.31 -3.65
N ILE A 62 -5.49 9.62 -3.76
CA ILE A 62 -4.22 10.16 -4.27
C ILE A 62 -3.11 9.91 -3.27
N PHE A 63 -3.37 10.18 -2.00
CA PHE A 63 -2.42 9.98 -0.92
C PHE A 63 -2.03 8.51 -0.77
N GLU A 64 -3.00 7.60 -0.70
CA GLU A 64 -2.76 6.15 -0.69
C GLU A 64 -1.94 5.70 -1.90
N SER A 65 -2.32 6.16 -3.09
CA SER A 65 -1.62 5.83 -4.34
C SER A 65 -0.17 6.36 -4.35
N GLY A 66 0.09 7.52 -3.75
CA GLY A 66 1.43 8.10 -3.61
C GLY A 66 2.32 7.26 -2.69
N ILE A 67 1.79 6.86 -1.53
CA ILE A 67 2.50 5.94 -0.61
C ILE A 67 2.75 4.59 -1.30
N GLY A 68 1.75 4.07 -2.03
CA GLY A 68 1.88 2.82 -2.78
C GLY A 68 2.96 2.89 -3.86
N ALA A 69 3.03 3.98 -4.63
CA ALA A 69 4.07 4.21 -5.64
C ALA A 69 5.47 4.21 -5.02
N TYR A 70 5.63 4.87 -3.88
CA TYR A 70 6.88 4.83 -3.12
C TYR A 70 7.24 3.40 -2.68
N LEU A 71 6.29 2.67 -2.09
CA LEU A 71 6.51 1.30 -1.61
C LEU A 71 6.92 0.34 -2.73
N VAL A 72 6.25 0.35 -3.89
CA VAL A 72 6.60 -0.54 -5.01
C VAL A 72 7.97 -0.19 -5.61
N SER A 73 8.32 1.10 -5.65
CA SER A 73 9.66 1.55 -6.07
C SER A 73 10.73 1.06 -5.09
N GLN A 74 10.53 1.21 -3.78
CA GLN A 74 11.45 0.75 -2.75
C GLN A 74 11.56 -0.78 -2.67
N ALA A 75 10.46 -1.48 -2.99
CA ALA A 75 10.44 -2.95 -3.06
C ALA A 75 11.44 -3.49 -4.06
N PHE A 76 11.55 -2.84 -5.21
CA PHE A 76 12.53 -3.20 -6.24
C PHE A 76 13.97 -3.04 -5.73
N VAL A 77 14.28 -1.91 -5.07
CA VAL A 77 15.61 -1.60 -4.55
C VAL A 77 15.99 -2.49 -3.37
N HIS A 78 15.06 -2.69 -2.44
CA HIS A 78 15.35 -3.35 -1.15
C HIS A 78 14.93 -4.82 -1.10
N ARG A 79 14.38 -5.35 -2.21
CA ARG A 79 13.98 -6.76 -2.39
C ARG A 79 13.02 -7.23 -1.29
N PHE A 80 11.90 -6.54 -1.13
CA PHE A 80 10.73 -7.00 -0.40
C PHE A 80 9.53 -7.07 -1.34
N GLU A 81 8.51 -7.81 -0.97
CA GLU A 81 7.27 -7.93 -1.73
C GLU A 81 6.22 -7.00 -1.16
N VAL A 82 5.36 -6.45 -2.01
CA VAL A 82 4.23 -5.60 -1.63
C VAL A 82 2.93 -6.30 -2.00
N PHE A 83 2.05 -6.39 -1.04
CA PHE A 83 0.71 -6.96 -1.16
C PHE A 83 -0.32 -5.97 -0.63
N TYR A 84 -1.60 -6.24 -0.85
CA TYR A 84 -2.71 -5.71 -0.07
C TYR A 84 -3.37 -6.85 0.70
N TRP A 85 -4.13 -6.54 1.74
CA TRP A 85 -4.96 -7.54 2.41
C TRP A 85 -6.40 -7.06 2.48
N ARG A 86 -7.34 -7.97 2.20
CA ARG A 86 -8.77 -7.70 2.31
C ARG A 86 -9.50 -8.96 2.69
N GLU A 87 -10.38 -8.84 3.70
CA GLU A 87 -11.30 -9.90 4.10
C GLU A 87 -12.66 -9.31 4.45
N ARG A 88 -13.68 -9.53 3.58
CA ARG A 88 -14.98 -8.88 3.63
C ARG A 88 -14.83 -7.36 3.54
N ASP A 89 -15.22 -6.65 4.62
CA ASP A 89 -15.18 -5.19 4.73
C ASP A 89 -13.90 -4.65 5.37
N ASP A 90 -13.06 -5.55 5.90
CA ASP A 90 -11.77 -5.21 6.51
C ASP A 90 -10.66 -5.24 5.46
N GLU A 91 -9.82 -4.21 5.46
CA GLU A 91 -8.68 -4.13 4.57
C GLU A 91 -7.45 -3.53 5.26
N VAL A 92 -6.28 -3.87 4.72
CA VAL A 92 -5.01 -3.20 4.98
C VAL A 92 -4.43 -2.81 3.63
N ASP A 93 -4.12 -1.53 3.47
CA ASP A 93 -3.73 -0.97 2.18
C ASP A 93 -2.48 -1.62 1.61
N PHE A 94 -1.46 -1.81 2.45
CA PHE A 94 -0.20 -2.43 2.05
C PHE A 94 0.30 -3.41 3.11
N VAL A 95 0.74 -4.56 2.63
CA VAL A 95 1.41 -5.58 3.44
C VAL A 95 2.76 -5.85 2.79
N LEU A 96 3.83 -5.61 3.52
CA LEU A 96 5.19 -5.85 3.06
C LEU A 96 5.69 -7.18 3.60
N ARG A 97 6.42 -7.94 2.78
CA ARG A 97 7.03 -9.21 3.20
C ARG A 97 8.49 -9.28 2.74
N LYS A 98 9.39 -9.62 3.66
CA LYS A 98 10.79 -9.88 3.39
C LYS A 98 11.31 -11.00 4.29
N LYS A 99 11.81 -12.09 3.70
CA LYS A 99 12.42 -13.22 4.43
C LYS A 99 11.56 -13.73 5.61
N GLY A 100 10.25 -13.79 5.43
CA GLY A 100 9.32 -14.23 6.46
C GLY A 100 8.80 -13.12 7.39
N SER A 101 9.50 -12.00 7.52
CA SER A 101 8.98 -10.84 8.27
C SER A 101 7.86 -10.16 7.50
N VAL A 102 6.80 -9.80 8.21
CA VAL A 102 5.60 -9.16 7.65
C VAL A 102 5.37 -7.82 8.36
N VAL A 103 5.10 -6.78 7.58
CA VAL A 103 4.77 -5.44 8.06
C VAL A 103 3.46 -5.02 7.44
N ALA A 104 2.53 -4.49 8.24
CA ALA A 104 1.23 -4.03 7.78
C ALA A 104 1.15 -2.49 7.85
N ILE A 105 0.68 -1.86 6.78
CA ILE A 105 0.60 -0.41 6.66
C ILE A 105 -0.80 -0.02 6.19
N GLU A 106 -1.46 0.79 7.01
CA GLU A 106 -2.71 1.47 6.68
C GLU A 106 -2.39 2.93 6.32
N VAL A 107 -3.05 3.48 5.30
CA VAL A 107 -2.82 4.86 4.85
C VAL A 107 -4.06 5.70 5.10
N LYS A 108 -3.92 6.80 5.81
CA LYS A 108 -5.03 7.72 6.12
C LYS A 108 -4.66 9.16 5.76
N SER A 109 -5.43 9.79 4.91
CA SER A 109 -5.22 11.21 4.55
C SER A 109 -5.79 12.19 5.57
N ASN A 110 -6.56 11.71 6.56
CA ASN A 110 -7.20 12.51 7.60
C ASN A 110 -7.18 11.75 8.95
N ALA A 111 -7.50 12.48 10.04
CA ALA A 111 -7.43 11.95 11.41
C ALA A 111 -8.51 10.91 11.79
N GLU A 112 -9.32 10.41 10.87
CA GLU A 112 -10.30 9.38 11.16
C GLU A 112 -9.61 8.04 11.47
N LYS A 113 -9.74 7.61 12.72
CA LYS A 113 -9.13 6.38 13.23
C LYS A 113 -10.05 5.16 13.00
N ARG A 114 -10.18 4.69 11.76
CA ARG A 114 -10.65 3.33 11.52
C ARG A 114 -9.45 2.42 11.46
N THR A 115 -9.27 1.58 12.46
CA THR A 115 -8.13 0.63 12.59
C THR A 115 -8.57 -0.82 12.55
N GLU A 116 -9.87 -1.07 12.38
CA GLU A 116 -10.48 -2.40 12.47
C GLU A 116 -9.78 -3.43 11.58
N GLY A 117 -9.49 -3.07 10.33
CA GLY A 117 -8.76 -3.93 9.40
C GLY A 117 -7.34 -4.23 9.87
N LEU A 118 -6.62 -3.21 10.34
CA LEU A 118 -5.26 -3.36 10.84
C LEU A 118 -5.21 -4.20 12.12
N ASP A 119 -6.17 -4.01 13.04
CA ASP A 119 -6.27 -4.76 14.29
C ASP A 119 -6.64 -6.23 14.04
N LYS A 120 -7.52 -6.49 13.08
CA LYS A 120 -7.84 -7.84 12.63
C LYS A 120 -6.63 -8.51 11.98
N PHE A 121 -5.92 -7.79 11.14
CA PHE A 121 -4.70 -8.28 10.50
C PHE A 121 -3.64 -8.67 11.55
N ARG A 122 -3.44 -7.83 12.59
CA ARG A 122 -2.54 -8.13 13.71
C ARG A 122 -2.89 -9.44 14.39
N LYS A 123 -4.17 -9.67 14.66
CA LYS A 123 -4.65 -10.91 15.33
C LYS A 123 -4.45 -12.14 14.46
N LEU A 124 -4.64 -12.02 13.12
CA LEU A 124 -4.57 -13.15 12.21
C LEU A 124 -3.15 -13.55 11.82
N PHE A 125 -2.27 -12.57 11.64
CA PHE A 125 -0.96 -12.80 11.02
C PHE A 125 0.23 -12.45 11.91
N ASN A 126 0.00 -11.85 13.09
CA ASN A 126 1.05 -11.44 14.03
C ASN A 126 2.25 -10.77 13.32
N PRO A 127 2.05 -9.66 12.58
CA PRO A 127 3.11 -9.02 11.84
C PRO A 127 4.18 -8.47 12.80
N GLN A 128 5.41 -8.35 12.33
CA GLN A 128 6.52 -7.74 13.08
C GLN A 128 6.21 -6.30 13.49
N SER A 129 5.55 -5.56 12.61
CA SER A 129 5.01 -4.24 12.91
C SER A 129 3.75 -3.95 12.11
N ALA A 130 2.90 -3.09 12.66
CA ALA A 130 1.70 -2.62 12.00
C ALA A 130 1.41 -1.18 12.45
N PHE A 131 1.31 -0.25 11.49
CA PHE A 131 1.17 1.17 11.78
C PHE A 131 0.37 1.91 10.70
N ILE A 132 0.05 3.15 11.01
CA ILE A 132 -0.69 4.05 10.10
C ILE A 132 0.28 5.10 9.58
N VAL A 133 0.20 5.38 8.27
CA VAL A 133 0.86 6.51 7.62
C VAL A 133 -0.17 7.62 7.40
N GLY A 134 0.10 8.81 7.91
CA GLY A 134 -0.86 9.92 7.99
C GLY A 134 -1.89 9.71 9.09
N GLY A 135 -2.99 10.43 9.09
CA GLY A 135 -4.16 10.24 9.95
C GLY A 135 -3.88 10.18 11.47
N GLY A 136 -2.85 10.85 11.96
CA GLY A 136 -2.42 10.80 13.37
C GLY A 136 -1.48 9.63 13.69
N GLY A 137 -1.02 8.86 12.68
CA GLY A 137 0.08 7.92 12.75
C GLY A 137 1.42 8.59 12.40
N ILE A 138 2.30 7.86 11.72
CA ILE A 138 3.57 8.41 11.21
C ILE A 138 3.25 9.41 10.10
N SER A 139 3.85 10.60 10.13
CA SER A 139 3.65 11.59 9.06
C SER A 139 4.15 11.04 7.71
N ALA A 140 3.57 11.51 6.59
CA ALA A 140 4.06 11.12 5.28
C ALA A 140 5.53 11.50 5.08
N GLU A 141 5.94 12.65 5.57
CA GLU A 141 7.31 13.15 5.50
C GLU A 141 8.28 12.23 6.23
N ASP A 142 7.96 11.87 7.47
CA ASP A 142 8.78 10.94 8.27
C ASP A 142 8.84 9.55 7.61
N PHE A 143 7.69 9.07 7.11
CA PHE A 143 7.63 7.77 6.46
C PHE A 143 8.46 7.72 5.17
N LEU A 144 8.37 8.73 4.32
CA LEU A 144 9.12 8.81 3.06
C LEU A 144 10.62 9.03 3.28
N SER A 145 11.01 9.58 4.43
CA SER A 145 12.41 9.77 4.85
C SER A 145 12.98 8.56 5.60
N MET A 146 12.13 7.60 5.96
CA MET A 146 12.53 6.43 6.74
C MET A 146 13.33 5.43 5.89
N ASP A 147 14.37 4.85 6.48
CA ASP A 147 15.01 3.66 5.92
C ASP A 147 14.11 2.42 6.11
N LEU A 148 13.40 2.03 5.05
CA LEU A 148 12.48 0.90 5.09
C LEU A 148 13.15 -0.44 5.43
N ARG A 149 14.48 -0.56 5.34
CA ARG A 149 15.20 -1.79 5.74
C ARG A 149 15.04 -2.05 7.24
N LYS A 150 14.93 -0.99 8.03
CA LYS A 150 14.73 -1.09 9.50
C LYS A 150 13.40 -1.71 9.88
N LEU A 151 12.39 -1.67 9.01
CA LEU A 151 11.09 -2.32 9.24
C LEU A 151 11.20 -3.85 9.34
N PHE A 152 12.23 -4.44 8.77
CA PHE A 152 12.46 -5.89 8.72
C PHE A 152 13.63 -6.35 9.60
N SER A 153 14.28 -5.43 10.33
CA SER A 153 15.34 -5.77 11.26
C SER A 153 14.72 -6.31 12.56
N VAL A 154 15.08 -7.52 12.94
CA VAL A 154 14.85 -8.02 14.30
C VAL A 154 15.96 -7.41 15.15
N TYR A 155 15.60 -6.67 16.20
CA TYR A 155 16.54 -6.23 17.22
C TYR A 155 17.01 -7.41 18.05
#